data_6834d572c028fc62352c4f04c655bf0f
#
_entry.id   6834d572c028fc62352c4f04c655bf0f
#
_cell.length_a   1.000
_cell.length_b   1.000
_cell.length_c   1.000
_cell.angle_alpha   90.00
_cell.angle_beta   90.00
_cell.angle_gamma   90.00
#
_symmetry.space_group_name_H-M   'P 1'
#
loop_
_entity.id
_entity.type
_entity.pdbx_description
1 polymer ?
#
loop_
_entity_poly.entity_id
_entity_poly.type
_entity_poly.pdbx_seq_one_letter_code
_entity_poly.pdbx_strand_id
1 'polypeptide(L)'
;IARDTLEIHNHFMIVITILFTVVFGIMIYSMIKHRKSVGHRPAKFTGPTGTVQWLWALVPFAILLFIDYVLMGIPAYHAVKDMEDTRTKADMVLKVTGMQWKWQYEYPDSGVKYISTMSTPRDQVANKEAKGVHYLLEVDNPVVLPVGKKVRVLLTSTDVIHTWWVPQFGVKRDAIPGFLRETWVKIDEPGIYRGQCAELCGKDHGFMPVVVHAVPENEYLAWVDKKKTEMAAAASGSDKTWSKDELMAAGK
;
A
#
# COMPACT_ATOMS: atom_id res chain seq x y z
N ILE A 1 3.69 5.27 10.15
CA ILE A 1 3.06 5.70 8.89
C ILE A 1 1.57 5.35 8.91
N ALA A 2 1.16 4.06 8.91
CA ALA A 2 -0.26 3.67 8.83
C ALA A 2 -1.12 4.28 9.93
N ARG A 3 -0.61 4.31 11.17
CA ARG A 3 -1.30 4.90 12.32
C ARG A 3 -1.51 6.42 12.15
N ASP A 4 -0.48 7.13 11.73
CA ASP A 4 -0.52 8.59 11.55
C ASP A 4 -1.47 8.96 10.40
N THR A 5 -1.44 8.19 9.31
CA THR A 5 -2.39 8.34 8.19
C THR A 5 -3.83 8.10 8.63
N LEU A 6 -4.08 7.08 9.45
CA LEU A 6 -5.41 6.76 9.98
C LEU A 6 -5.90 7.87 10.94
N GLU A 7 -5.02 8.41 11.76
CA GLU A 7 -5.35 9.51 12.68
C GLU A 7 -5.77 10.77 11.92
N ILE A 8 -5.00 11.16 10.90
CA ILE A 8 -5.33 12.28 10.00
C ILE A 8 -6.69 12.03 9.32
N HIS A 9 -6.89 10.82 8.78
CA HIS A 9 -8.16 10.43 8.15
C HIS A 9 -9.34 10.57 9.11
N ASN A 10 -9.21 10.08 10.34
CA ASN A 10 -10.29 10.15 11.33
C ASN A 10 -10.64 11.59 11.70
N HIS A 11 -9.64 12.46 11.90
CA HIS A 11 -9.88 13.88 12.15
C HIS A 11 -10.60 14.54 10.96
N PHE A 12 -10.15 14.26 9.74
CA PHE A 12 -10.80 14.76 8.53
C PHE A 12 -12.26 14.30 8.44
N MET A 13 -12.52 13.01 8.68
CA MET A 13 -13.87 12.45 8.66
C MET A 13 -14.81 13.11 9.67
N ILE A 14 -14.32 13.47 10.86
CA ILE A 14 -15.10 14.20 11.87
C ILE A 14 -15.48 15.58 11.32
N VAL A 15 -14.51 16.34 10.81
CA VAL A 15 -14.73 17.70 10.28
C VAL A 15 -15.74 17.69 9.14
N ILE A 16 -15.56 16.82 8.13
CA ILE A 16 -16.49 16.77 6.99
C ILE A 16 -17.89 16.28 7.39
N THR A 17 -17.99 15.37 8.36
CA THR A 17 -19.29 14.89 8.86
C THR A 17 -20.06 16.01 9.54
N ILE A 18 -19.40 16.81 10.38
CA ILE A 18 -20.01 17.98 11.02
C ILE A 18 -20.47 18.97 9.96
N LEU A 19 -19.59 19.33 9.02
CA LEU A 19 -19.92 20.27 7.95
C LEU A 19 -21.11 19.80 7.10
N PHE A 20 -21.06 18.52 6.69
CA PHE A 20 -22.16 17.90 5.94
C PHE A 20 -23.48 17.96 6.69
N THR A 21 -23.46 17.59 7.98
CA THR A 21 -24.68 17.56 8.82
C THR A 21 -25.30 18.95 8.95
N VAL A 22 -24.47 19.98 9.17
CA VAL A 22 -24.91 21.36 9.28
C VAL A 22 -25.53 21.85 7.97
N VAL A 23 -24.80 21.71 6.87
CA VAL A 23 -25.24 22.19 5.54
C VAL A 23 -26.50 21.44 5.09
N PHE A 24 -26.50 20.12 5.23
CA PHE A 24 -27.64 19.29 4.84
C PHE A 24 -28.87 19.56 5.72
N GLY A 25 -28.65 19.77 7.01
CA GLY A 25 -29.72 20.17 7.94
C GLY A 25 -30.36 21.50 7.56
N ILE A 26 -29.56 22.52 7.22
CA ILE A 26 -30.05 23.82 6.74
C ILE A 26 -30.83 23.65 5.43
N MET A 27 -30.32 22.84 4.50
CA MET A 27 -31.01 22.56 3.24
C MET A 27 -32.37 21.91 3.46
N ILE A 28 -32.43 20.83 4.26
CA ILE A 28 -33.68 20.12 4.56
C ILE A 28 -34.66 21.06 5.27
N TYR A 29 -34.19 21.80 6.27
CA TYR A 29 -34.99 22.79 6.97
C TYR A 29 -35.59 23.82 5.99
N SER A 30 -34.77 24.36 5.09
CA SER A 30 -35.20 25.32 4.09
C SER A 30 -36.22 24.73 3.12
N MET A 31 -36.00 23.50 2.64
CA MET A 31 -36.93 22.81 1.75
C MET A 31 -38.31 22.56 2.41
N ILE A 32 -38.32 22.21 3.68
CA ILE A 32 -39.57 21.95 4.42
C ILE A 32 -40.30 23.27 4.74
N LYS A 33 -39.59 24.26 5.28
CA LYS A 33 -40.15 25.51 5.76
C LYS A 33 -40.60 26.45 4.63
N HIS A 34 -39.85 26.48 3.53
CA HIS A 34 -40.11 27.41 2.45
C HIS A 34 -40.76 26.76 1.21
N ARG A 35 -41.30 25.53 1.36
CA ARG A 35 -42.04 24.87 0.28
C ARG A 35 -43.29 25.66 -0.12
N LYS A 36 -43.62 25.66 -1.41
CA LYS A 36 -44.77 26.37 -1.98
C LYS A 36 -46.08 26.01 -1.27
N SER A 37 -46.28 24.78 -0.84
CA SER A 37 -47.48 24.31 -0.16
C SER A 37 -47.74 24.97 1.23
N VAL A 38 -46.70 25.59 1.82
CA VAL A 38 -46.80 26.30 3.11
C VAL A 38 -47.16 27.79 2.89
N GLY A 39 -47.29 28.25 1.64
CA GLY A 39 -47.70 29.61 1.33
C GLY A 39 -46.61 30.68 1.45
N HIS A 40 -45.34 30.26 1.64
CA HIS A 40 -44.22 31.20 1.67
C HIS A 40 -44.05 31.90 0.33
N ARG A 41 -44.01 33.25 0.36
CA ARG A 41 -43.68 34.07 -0.78
C ARG A 41 -42.17 34.30 -0.85
N PRO A 42 -41.54 34.29 -2.04
CA PRO A 42 -40.15 34.65 -2.20
C PRO A 42 -39.86 36.02 -1.60
N ALA A 43 -38.82 36.15 -0.80
CA ALA A 43 -38.35 37.44 -0.32
C ALA A 43 -37.83 38.27 -1.49
N LYS A 44 -38.11 39.57 -1.50
CA LYS A 44 -37.47 40.48 -2.43
C LYS A 44 -36.02 40.66 -2.02
N PHE A 45 -35.14 40.05 -2.77
CA PHE A 45 -33.69 40.15 -2.52
C PHE A 45 -33.16 41.44 -3.18
N THR A 46 -32.73 42.38 -2.36
CA THR A 46 -32.16 43.67 -2.80
C THR A 46 -30.63 43.64 -2.92
N GLY A 47 -30.03 42.49 -2.76
CA GLY A 47 -28.57 42.29 -2.71
C GLY A 47 -27.99 42.46 -1.29
N PRO A 48 -26.82 41.88 -1.03
CA PRO A 48 -26.12 42.04 0.24
C PRO A 48 -25.51 43.45 0.36
N THR A 49 -25.47 43.96 1.57
CA THR A 49 -24.68 45.18 1.87
C THR A 49 -23.17 44.89 1.70
N GLY A 50 -22.33 45.93 1.53
CA GLY A 50 -20.90 45.75 1.35
C GLY A 50 -20.26 44.93 2.49
N THR A 51 -20.69 45.12 3.74
CA THR A 51 -20.21 44.33 4.88
C THR A 51 -20.56 42.85 4.75
N VAL A 52 -21.79 42.54 4.34
CA VAL A 52 -22.21 41.15 4.16
C VAL A 52 -21.47 40.48 3.00
N GLN A 53 -21.17 41.21 1.94
CA GLN A 53 -20.33 40.71 0.83
C GLN A 53 -18.95 40.33 1.29
N TRP A 54 -18.30 41.16 2.10
CA TRP A 54 -16.99 40.85 2.67
C TRP A 54 -17.03 39.66 3.64
N LEU A 55 -18.06 39.55 4.48
CA LEU A 55 -18.24 38.38 5.35
C LEU A 55 -18.41 37.09 4.54
N TRP A 56 -19.17 37.11 3.47
CA TRP A 56 -19.34 35.94 2.59
C TRP A 56 -18.05 35.52 1.90
N ALA A 57 -17.14 36.44 1.64
CA ALA A 57 -15.83 36.13 1.08
C ALA A 57 -14.82 35.69 2.14
N LEU A 58 -14.72 36.46 3.25
CA LEU A 58 -13.67 36.26 4.24
C LEU A 58 -13.93 35.08 5.19
N VAL A 59 -15.19 34.82 5.57
CA VAL A 59 -15.49 33.74 6.51
C VAL A 59 -15.20 32.35 5.94
N PRO A 60 -15.65 31.98 4.72
CA PRO A 60 -15.25 30.72 4.10
C PRO A 60 -13.75 30.60 3.90
N PHE A 61 -13.10 31.68 3.49
CA PHE A 61 -11.64 31.71 3.31
C PHE A 61 -10.90 31.48 4.63
N ALA A 62 -11.32 32.12 5.72
CA ALA A 62 -10.74 31.92 7.04
C ALA A 62 -10.96 30.47 7.56
N ILE A 63 -12.15 29.90 7.30
CA ILE A 63 -12.46 28.50 7.65
C ILE A 63 -11.53 27.55 6.87
N LEU A 64 -11.37 27.76 5.56
CA LEU A 64 -10.47 26.95 4.72
C LEU A 64 -9.03 27.07 5.22
N LEU A 65 -8.52 28.28 5.44
CA LEU A 65 -7.16 28.46 5.98
C LEU A 65 -6.96 27.76 7.33
N PHE A 66 -7.96 27.83 8.21
CA PHE A 66 -7.88 27.15 9.50
C PHE A 66 -7.86 25.63 9.35
N ILE A 67 -8.76 25.09 8.54
CA ILE A 67 -8.83 23.63 8.30
C ILE A 67 -7.57 23.15 7.59
N ASP A 68 -7.19 23.78 6.49
CA ASP A 68 -6.09 23.32 5.65
C ASP A 68 -4.73 23.52 6.31
N TYR A 69 -4.53 24.61 7.05
CA TYR A 69 -3.23 24.90 7.66
C TYR A 69 -3.11 24.32 9.06
N VAL A 70 -4.07 24.58 9.95
CA VAL A 70 -3.95 24.23 11.38
C VAL A 70 -4.32 22.77 11.63
N LEU A 71 -5.48 22.32 11.12
CA LEU A 71 -5.98 20.97 11.44
C LEU A 71 -5.38 19.88 10.57
N MET A 72 -5.11 20.16 9.30
CA MET A 72 -4.71 19.14 8.32
C MET A 72 -3.27 19.35 7.81
N GLY A 73 -2.89 20.56 7.49
CA GLY A 73 -1.63 20.85 6.81
C GLY A 73 -0.40 20.50 7.65
N ILE A 74 -0.39 20.83 8.92
CA ILE A 74 0.74 20.53 9.82
C ILE A 74 0.88 19.01 10.04
N PRO A 75 -0.17 18.28 10.45
CA PRO A 75 -0.09 16.82 10.58
C PRO A 75 0.24 16.11 9.26
N ALA A 76 -0.37 16.53 8.15
CA ALA A 76 -0.09 15.96 6.83
C ALA A 76 1.37 16.19 6.40
N TYR A 77 1.92 17.38 6.62
CA TYR A 77 3.31 17.68 6.34
C TYR A 77 4.27 16.75 7.12
N HIS A 78 4.02 16.55 8.42
CA HIS A 78 4.81 15.64 9.23
C HIS A 78 4.69 14.19 8.73
N ALA A 79 3.48 13.73 8.44
CA ALA A 79 3.25 12.38 7.90
C ALA A 79 4.00 12.16 6.57
N VAL A 80 3.95 13.12 5.64
CA VAL A 80 4.69 13.05 4.36
C VAL A 80 6.20 13.04 4.61
N LYS A 81 6.70 13.91 5.52
CA LYS A 81 8.10 13.97 5.87
C LYS A 81 8.59 12.64 6.47
N ASP A 82 7.80 12.03 7.34
CA ASP A 82 8.12 10.75 7.95
C ASP A 82 8.09 9.61 6.92
N MET A 83 7.12 9.63 5.99
CA MET A 83 7.05 8.65 4.89
C MET A 83 8.27 8.72 3.96
N GLU A 84 8.79 9.91 3.69
CA GLU A 84 9.95 10.14 2.83
C GLU A 84 11.30 10.00 3.58
N ASP A 85 11.28 9.77 4.90
CA ASP A 85 12.50 9.57 5.69
C ASP A 85 13.11 8.18 5.49
N THR A 86 13.66 7.94 4.32
CA THR A 86 14.44 6.74 4.00
C THR A 86 15.90 6.86 4.44
N ARG A 87 16.33 8.05 4.90
CA ARG A 87 17.73 8.37 5.25
C ARG A 87 18.08 8.08 6.70
N THR A 88 17.12 8.15 7.62
CA THR A 88 17.33 7.75 9.01
C THR A 88 17.72 6.28 9.06
N LYS A 89 18.74 5.95 9.87
CA LYS A 89 19.35 4.62 9.96
C LYS A 89 18.30 3.51 9.96
N ALA A 90 18.26 2.74 8.88
CA ALA A 90 17.49 1.51 8.80
C ALA A 90 18.27 0.36 9.44
N ASP A 91 17.55 -0.56 10.06
CA ASP A 91 18.15 -1.76 10.67
C ASP A 91 18.51 -2.81 9.62
N MET A 92 17.79 -2.81 8.48
CA MET A 92 18.03 -3.74 7.36
C MET A 92 17.49 -3.18 6.05
N VAL A 93 17.90 -3.79 4.94
CA VAL A 93 17.46 -3.47 3.59
C VAL A 93 16.73 -4.65 2.96
N LEU A 94 15.58 -4.38 2.34
CA LEU A 94 14.87 -5.29 1.45
C LEU A 94 14.82 -4.68 0.05
N LYS A 95 15.30 -5.40 -0.96
CA LYS A 95 15.13 -5.01 -2.36
C LYS A 95 14.01 -5.80 -2.99
N VAL A 96 13.09 -5.08 -3.62
CA VAL A 96 11.90 -5.62 -4.29
C VAL A 96 11.99 -5.30 -5.77
N THR A 97 11.93 -6.31 -6.61
CA THR A 97 11.93 -6.15 -8.07
C THR A 97 10.63 -6.69 -8.64
N GLY A 98 9.84 -5.83 -9.29
CA GLY A 98 8.64 -6.22 -10.01
C GLY A 98 8.97 -6.84 -11.35
N MET A 99 8.22 -7.86 -11.73
CA MET A 99 8.26 -8.53 -13.03
C MET A 99 6.85 -8.98 -13.40
N GLN A 100 6.56 -9.13 -14.68
CA GLN A 100 5.30 -9.71 -15.18
C GLN A 100 5.29 -11.23 -14.98
N TRP A 101 4.51 -11.81 -14.08
CA TRP A 101 3.67 -11.25 -13.01
C TRP A 101 4.08 -11.95 -11.71
N LYS A 102 5.12 -11.45 -11.07
CA LYS A 102 5.77 -11.99 -9.88
C LYS A 102 6.63 -10.94 -9.21
N TRP A 103 7.03 -11.21 -8.00
CA TRP A 103 7.98 -10.38 -7.27
C TRP A 103 9.29 -11.14 -7.03
N GLN A 104 10.43 -10.46 -7.15
CA GLN A 104 11.70 -10.95 -6.65
C GLN A 104 12.06 -10.17 -5.39
N TYR A 105 12.41 -10.88 -4.35
CA TYR A 105 12.88 -10.34 -3.09
C TYR A 105 14.35 -10.66 -2.90
N GLU A 106 15.11 -9.65 -2.45
CA GLU A 106 16.53 -9.76 -2.19
C GLU A 106 16.84 -9.07 -0.86
N TYR A 107 17.58 -9.76 0.00
CA TYR A 107 18.04 -9.28 1.31
C TYR A 107 19.55 -9.09 1.23
N PRO A 108 20.04 -7.89 0.88
CA PRO A 108 21.47 -7.67 0.63
C PRO A 108 22.35 -8.02 1.80
N ASP A 109 21.89 -7.76 3.04
CA ASP A 109 22.64 -8.02 4.27
C ASP A 109 22.90 -9.51 4.52
N SER A 110 22.01 -10.38 4.05
CA SER A 110 22.12 -11.84 4.24
C SER A 110 22.48 -12.59 2.96
N GLY A 111 22.38 -11.97 1.79
CA GLY A 111 22.55 -12.59 0.48
C GLY A 111 21.37 -13.47 0.04
N VAL A 112 20.27 -13.51 0.79
CA VAL A 112 19.07 -14.27 0.43
C VAL A 112 18.35 -13.61 -0.73
N LYS A 113 18.02 -14.40 -1.76
CA LYS A 113 17.30 -13.95 -2.96
C LYS A 113 16.37 -15.02 -3.48
N TYR A 114 15.13 -14.68 -3.80
CA TYR A 114 14.15 -15.63 -4.35
C TYR A 114 13.03 -14.92 -5.10
N ILE A 115 12.24 -15.72 -5.81
CA ILE A 115 11.02 -15.28 -6.51
C ILE A 115 9.80 -15.71 -5.69
N SER A 116 8.80 -14.87 -5.68
CA SER A 116 7.50 -15.07 -5.07
C SER A 116 6.43 -15.00 -6.15
N THR A 117 5.62 -16.04 -6.25
CA THR A 117 4.52 -16.15 -7.20
C THR A 117 3.21 -16.48 -6.49
N MET A 118 2.10 -16.15 -7.12
CA MET A 118 0.78 -16.48 -6.57
C MET A 118 0.62 -18.00 -6.45
N SER A 119 0.15 -18.47 -5.30
CA SER A 119 -0.08 -19.89 -5.00
C SER A 119 -1.54 -20.31 -5.08
N THR A 120 -2.48 -19.41 -5.41
CA THR A 120 -3.89 -19.73 -5.56
C THR A 120 -4.08 -20.81 -6.65
N PRO A 121 -4.75 -21.94 -6.33
CA PRO A 121 -4.98 -23.02 -7.28
C PRO A 121 -5.71 -22.55 -8.55
N ARG A 122 -5.27 -23.05 -9.69
CA ARG A 122 -5.87 -22.67 -11.00
C ARG A 122 -7.34 -23.01 -11.10
N ASP A 123 -7.79 -24.07 -10.44
CA ASP A 123 -9.19 -24.48 -10.46
C ASP A 123 -10.10 -23.53 -9.68
N GLN A 124 -9.58 -22.88 -8.63
CA GLN A 124 -10.27 -21.76 -7.97
C GLN A 124 -10.36 -20.54 -8.91
N VAL A 125 -9.30 -20.23 -9.65
CA VAL A 125 -9.30 -19.13 -10.63
C VAL A 125 -10.29 -19.40 -11.77
N ALA A 126 -10.38 -20.66 -12.21
CA ALA A 126 -11.31 -21.11 -13.26
C ALA A 126 -12.76 -21.31 -12.77
N ASN A 127 -13.07 -20.99 -11.52
CA ASN A 127 -14.37 -21.21 -10.88
C ASN A 127 -14.84 -22.70 -10.86
N LYS A 128 -13.91 -23.64 -10.86
CA LYS A 128 -14.19 -25.08 -10.75
C LYS A 128 -14.21 -25.55 -9.29
N GLU A 129 -13.56 -24.81 -8.40
CA GLU A 129 -13.52 -25.06 -6.97
C GLU A 129 -13.94 -23.83 -6.18
N ALA A 130 -14.37 -24.05 -4.92
CA ALA A 130 -14.72 -22.97 -4.01
C ALA A 130 -13.49 -22.10 -3.70
N LYS A 131 -13.68 -20.77 -3.70
CA LYS A 131 -12.62 -19.81 -3.41
C LYS A 131 -12.31 -19.78 -1.92
N GLY A 132 -11.02 -19.86 -1.57
CA GLY A 132 -10.56 -19.71 -0.20
C GLY A 132 -10.71 -18.28 0.33
N VAL A 133 -10.59 -18.11 1.64
CA VAL A 133 -10.72 -16.81 2.34
C VAL A 133 -9.73 -15.77 1.80
N HIS A 134 -8.53 -16.20 1.41
CA HIS A 134 -7.48 -15.34 0.86
C HIS A 134 -7.28 -15.56 -0.65
N TYR A 135 -8.38 -15.74 -1.37
CA TYR A 135 -8.37 -15.91 -2.82
C TYR A 135 -7.56 -14.81 -3.51
N LEU A 136 -6.61 -15.20 -4.35
CA LEU A 136 -5.63 -14.35 -5.05
C LEU A 136 -4.66 -13.55 -4.13
N LEU A 137 -4.59 -13.85 -2.84
CA LEU A 137 -3.78 -13.13 -1.86
C LEU A 137 -2.76 -14.04 -1.14
N GLU A 138 -2.45 -15.19 -1.71
CA GLU A 138 -1.45 -16.13 -1.19
C GLU A 138 -0.31 -16.33 -2.19
N VAL A 139 0.90 -16.56 -1.67
CA VAL A 139 2.11 -16.78 -2.46
C VAL A 139 2.85 -18.04 -1.99
N ASP A 140 3.69 -18.57 -2.86
CA ASP A 140 4.58 -19.70 -2.58
C ASP A 140 5.74 -19.32 -1.63
N ASN A 141 6.30 -18.12 -1.78
CA ASN A 141 7.43 -17.62 -1.00
C ASN A 141 7.12 -16.21 -0.45
N PRO A 142 6.56 -16.10 0.77
CA PRO A 142 6.28 -14.80 1.37
C PRO A 142 7.57 -14.04 1.73
N VAL A 143 7.45 -12.71 1.82
CA VAL A 143 8.47 -11.87 2.46
C VAL A 143 8.47 -12.14 3.95
N VAL A 144 9.63 -12.30 4.56
CA VAL A 144 9.76 -12.46 6.02
C VAL A 144 10.54 -11.28 6.59
N LEU A 145 9.95 -10.58 7.55
CA LEU A 145 10.53 -9.40 8.18
C LEU A 145 10.50 -9.51 9.70
N PRO A 146 11.54 -9.04 10.40
CA PRO A 146 11.53 -8.99 11.86
C PRO A 146 10.65 -7.84 12.36
N VAL A 147 9.86 -8.08 13.42
CA VAL A 147 9.09 -7.04 14.10
C VAL A 147 10.01 -6.04 14.82
N GLY A 148 9.54 -4.80 14.96
CA GLY A 148 10.24 -3.74 15.69
C GLY A 148 11.41 -3.10 14.94
N LYS A 149 11.86 -3.65 13.81
CA LYS A 149 12.99 -3.13 13.01
C LYS A 149 12.50 -2.19 11.90
N LYS A 150 13.25 -1.14 11.64
CA LYS A 150 13.03 -0.27 10.48
C LYS A 150 13.67 -0.89 9.24
N VAL A 151 12.85 -1.33 8.31
CA VAL A 151 13.28 -1.94 7.05
C VAL A 151 13.20 -0.91 5.94
N ARG A 152 14.34 -0.59 5.32
CA ARG A 152 14.39 0.21 4.10
C ARG A 152 14.05 -0.68 2.91
N VAL A 153 13.04 -0.30 2.15
CA VAL A 153 12.58 -1.06 0.99
C VAL A 153 13.01 -0.32 -0.28
N LEU A 154 13.84 -0.97 -1.08
CA LEU A 154 14.29 -0.50 -2.39
C LEU A 154 13.43 -1.15 -3.46
N LEU A 155 12.85 -0.36 -4.37
CA LEU A 155 11.92 -0.86 -5.40
C LEU A 155 12.41 -0.51 -6.81
N THR A 156 12.36 -1.50 -7.68
CA THR A 156 12.61 -1.36 -9.11
C THR A 156 11.80 -2.38 -9.90
N SER A 157 11.85 -2.32 -11.22
CA SER A 157 11.22 -3.30 -12.11
C SER A 157 12.17 -3.65 -13.26
N THR A 158 11.97 -4.83 -13.85
CA THR A 158 12.74 -5.28 -15.04
C THR A 158 12.00 -5.07 -16.36
N ASP A 159 10.69 -4.77 -16.31
CA ASP A 159 9.84 -4.74 -17.50
C ASP A 159 8.93 -3.51 -17.56
N VAL A 160 7.81 -3.53 -16.86
CA VAL A 160 6.83 -2.45 -16.82
C VAL A 160 6.74 -1.86 -15.40
N ILE A 161 5.95 -0.81 -15.21
CA ILE A 161 5.69 -0.27 -13.87
C ILE A 161 4.80 -1.25 -13.11
N HIS A 162 5.19 -1.55 -11.87
CA HIS A 162 4.39 -2.24 -10.86
C HIS A 162 4.31 -1.37 -9.62
N THR A 163 3.38 -1.66 -8.72
CA THR A 163 3.34 -0.98 -7.41
C THR A 163 3.28 -2.01 -6.29
N TRP A 164 4.24 -1.96 -5.39
CA TRP A 164 4.23 -2.77 -4.19
C TRP A 164 3.36 -2.09 -3.13
N TRP A 165 2.24 -2.70 -2.81
CA TRP A 165 1.24 -2.15 -1.91
C TRP A 165 0.86 -3.15 -0.84
N VAL A 166 1.03 -2.75 0.42
CA VAL A 166 0.53 -3.44 1.61
C VAL A 166 -0.28 -2.44 2.43
N PRO A 167 -1.61 -2.48 2.34
CA PRO A 167 -2.49 -1.48 2.96
C PRO A 167 -2.25 -1.27 4.45
N GLN A 168 -2.06 -2.35 5.20
CA GLN A 168 -1.85 -2.33 6.65
C GLN A 168 -0.55 -1.64 7.07
N PHE A 169 0.44 -1.52 6.19
CA PHE A 169 1.66 -0.76 6.44
C PHE A 169 1.51 0.72 6.11
N GLY A 170 0.44 1.10 5.42
CA GLY A 170 0.28 2.45 4.87
C GLY A 170 1.27 2.74 3.73
N VAL A 171 1.82 1.69 3.11
CA VAL A 171 2.84 1.80 2.05
C VAL A 171 2.26 1.38 0.71
N LYS A 172 2.39 2.29 -0.25
CA LYS A 172 2.10 2.08 -1.67
C LYS A 172 3.20 2.79 -2.46
N ARG A 173 4.09 2.02 -3.11
CA ARG A 173 5.25 2.59 -3.80
C ARG A 173 5.51 1.90 -5.12
N ASP A 174 5.71 2.70 -6.17
CA ASP A 174 5.94 2.20 -7.53
C ASP A 174 7.34 1.59 -7.68
N ALA A 175 7.39 0.48 -8.39
CA ALA A 175 8.58 -0.17 -8.90
C ALA A 175 8.71 0.16 -10.39
N ILE A 176 9.57 1.11 -10.74
CA ILE A 176 9.69 1.69 -12.08
C ILE A 176 10.95 1.16 -12.77
N PRO A 177 10.87 0.68 -14.03
CA PRO A 177 12.04 0.27 -14.81
C PRO A 177 13.08 1.39 -14.91
N GLY A 178 14.34 1.07 -14.68
CA GLY A 178 15.46 2.03 -14.75
C GLY A 178 15.58 2.98 -13.56
N PHE A 179 14.66 2.95 -12.61
CA PHE A 179 14.70 3.75 -11.38
C PHE A 179 14.81 2.88 -10.15
N LEU A 180 15.50 3.37 -9.13
CA LEU A 180 15.50 2.79 -7.79
C LEU A 180 14.71 3.72 -6.86
N ARG A 181 13.49 3.31 -6.53
CA ARG A 181 12.60 4.03 -5.61
C ARG A 181 12.81 3.50 -4.19
N GLU A 182 12.47 4.31 -3.21
CA GLU A 182 12.67 3.96 -1.80
C GLU A 182 11.42 4.21 -0.99
N THR A 183 11.23 3.38 0.01
CA THR A 183 10.30 3.58 1.11
C THR A 183 10.82 2.83 2.33
N TRP A 184 10.10 2.87 3.44
CA TRP A 184 10.45 2.10 4.62
C TRP A 184 9.20 1.54 5.30
N VAL A 185 9.36 0.47 6.03
CA VAL A 185 8.33 -0.14 6.86
C VAL A 185 8.90 -0.45 8.25
N LYS A 186 8.05 -0.34 9.26
CA LYS A 186 8.31 -0.84 10.61
C LYS A 186 7.04 -1.51 11.09
N ILE A 187 7.13 -2.79 11.42
CA ILE A 187 5.99 -3.60 11.80
C ILE A 187 6.09 -3.83 13.30
N ASP A 188 5.07 -3.41 14.05
CA ASP A 188 5.09 -3.47 15.51
C ASP A 188 4.60 -4.82 16.04
N GLU A 189 3.73 -5.52 15.30
CA GLU A 189 3.09 -6.76 15.74
C GLU A 189 3.41 -7.92 14.78
N PRO A 190 3.70 -9.12 15.30
CA PRO A 190 3.86 -10.31 14.46
C PRO A 190 2.52 -10.67 13.80
N GLY A 191 2.59 -11.20 12.57
CA GLY A 191 1.40 -11.56 11.83
C GLY A 191 1.64 -11.72 10.33
N ILE A 192 0.57 -12.00 9.60
CA ILE A 192 0.57 -12.15 8.14
C ILE A 192 -0.15 -10.96 7.53
N TYR A 193 0.57 -10.18 6.76
CA TYR A 193 0.10 -8.98 6.11
C TYR A 193 0.00 -9.21 4.61
N ARG A 194 -1.09 -8.79 4.00
CA ARG A 194 -1.40 -9.05 2.59
C ARG A 194 -1.55 -7.78 1.80
N GLY A 195 -1.09 -7.84 0.57
CA GLY A 195 -1.13 -6.76 -0.40
C GLY A 195 -1.17 -7.28 -1.82
N GLN A 196 -1.06 -6.36 -2.77
CA GLN A 196 -1.19 -6.66 -4.19
C GLN A 196 -0.31 -5.70 -5.01
N CYS A 197 -0.12 -6.03 -6.28
CA CYS A 197 0.29 -5.04 -7.26
C CYS A 197 -0.84 -4.01 -7.43
N ALA A 198 -0.51 -2.73 -7.37
CA ALA A 198 -1.49 -1.63 -7.43
C ALA A 198 -1.24 -0.67 -8.61
N GLU A 199 -0.44 -1.08 -9.62
CA GLU A 199 -0.28 -0.41 -10.90
C GLU A 199 -0.54 -1.39 -12.04
N LEU A 200 -1.39 -1.02 -13.00
CA LEU A 200 -1.76 -1.89 -14.10
C LEU A 200 -0.53 -2.30 -14.93
N CYS A 201 -0.15 -3.56 -14.82
CA CYS A 201 1.07 -4.11 -15.41
C CYS A 201 0.82 -5.19 -16.48
N GLY A 202 -0.39 -5.30 -17.00
CA GLY A 202 -0.76 -6.24 -18.06
C GLY A 202 -1.87 -7.22 -17.65
N LYS A 203 -2.04 -8.30 -18.42
CA LYS A 203 -3.19 -9.21 -18.33
C LYS A 203 -3.32 -9.92 -16.97
N ASP A 204 -2.20 -10.26 -16.35
CA ASP A 204 -2.18 -10.98 -15.07
C ASP A 204 -1.86 -10.06 -13.88
N HIS A 205 -2.16 -8.75 -14.02
CA HIS A 205 -1.96 -7.75 -12.97
C HIS A 205 -2.56 -8.16 -11.60
N GLY A 206 -3.74 -8.78 -11.59
CA GLY A 206 -4.39 -9.26 -10.37
C GLY A 206 -3.80 -10.56 -9.78
N PHE A 207 -2.79 -11.17 -10.43
CA PHE A 207 -2.24 -12.47 -10.08
C PHE A 207 -0.81 -12.39 -9.54
N MET A 208 -0.41 -11.24 -8.99
CA MET A 208 0.89 -11.05 -8.34
C MET A 208 0.71 -10.38 -6.96
N PRO A 209 0.18 -11.12 -5.99
CA PRO A 209 -0.03 -10.59 -4.64
C PRO A 209 1.29 -10.40 -3.89
N VAL A 210 1.19 -9.73 -2.74
CA VAL A 210 2.26 -9.55 -1.77
C VAL A 210 1.82 -10.19 -0.45
N VAL A 211 2.64 -11.05 0.12
CA VAL A 211 2.43 -11.59 1.48
C VAL A 211 3.67 -11.35 2.30
N VAL A 212 3.50 -10.75 3.47
CA VAL A 212 4.57 -10.46 4.42
C VAL A 212 4.29 -11.18 5.73
N HIS A 213 5.22 -12.02 6.16
CA HIS A 213 5.23 -12.65 7.48
C HIS A 213 6.12 -11.81 8.39
N ALA A 214 5.51 -11.08 9.31
CA ALA A 214 6.21 -10.38 10.36
C ALA A 214 6.41 -11.32 11.54
N VAL A 215 7.66 -11.56 11.92
CA VAL A 215 8.03 -12.57 12.92
C VAL A 215 8.99 -11.98 13.96
N PRO A 216 9.11 -12.59 15.16
CA PRO A 216 10.18 -12.27 16.10
C PRO A 216 11.57 -12.40 15.47
N GLU A 217 12.55 -11.64 15.98
CA GLU A 217 13.90 -11.58 15.41
C GLU A 217 14.60 -12.95 15.35
N ASN A 218 14.41 -13.78 16.38
CA ASN A 218 14.97 -15.15 16.42
C ASN A 218 14.40 -16.04 15.31
N GLU A 219 13.11 -15.93 15.01
CA GLU A 219 12.46 -16.69 13.94
C GLU A 219 12.91 -16.17 12.56
N TYR A 220 13.11 -14.86 12.43
CA TYR A 220 13.67 -14.26 11.22
C TYR A 220 15.08 -14.80 10.94
N LEU A 221 15.96 -14.85 11.94
CA LEU A 221 17.31 -15.35 11.79
C LEU A 221 17.31 -16.84 11.40
N ALA A 222 16.48 -17.66 12.05
CA ALA A 222 16.33 -19.08 11.70
C ALA A 222 15.81 -19.26 10.26
N TRP A 223 14.87 -18.40 9.81
CA TRP A 223 14.40 -18.42 8.43
C TRP A 223 15.52 -18.05 7.43
N VAL A 224 16.34 -17.05 7.75
CA VAL A 224 17.49 -16.64 6.91
C VAL A 224 18.46 -17.81 6.72
N ASP A 225 18.81 -18.49 7.80
CA ASP A 225 19.74 -19.64 7.75
C ASP A 225 19.17 -20.81 6.94
N LYS A 226 17.88 -21.08 7.12
CA LYS A 226 17.15 -22.07 6.31
C LYS A 226 17.18 -21.71 4.83
N LYS A 227 16.87 -20.45 4.47
CA LYS A 227 16.87 -19.99 3.08
C LYS A 227 18.26 -20.04 2.44
N LYS A 228 19.31 -19.69 3.17
CA LYS A 228 20.69 -19.84 2.69
C LYS A 228 21.02 -21.30 2.36
N THR A 229 20.63 -22.23 3.24
CA THR A 229 20.84 -23.66 3.03
C THR A 229 20.07 -24.16 1.80
N GLU A 230 18.81 -23.78 1.63
CA GLU A 230 18.01 -24.11 0.45
C GLU A 230 18.65 -23.58 -0.85
N MET A 231 19.15 -22.34 -0.84
CA MET A 231 19.83 -21.73 -1.99
C MET A 231 21.14 -22.44 -2.32
N ALA A 232 21.95 -22.80 -1.33
CA ALA A 232 23.20 -23.54 -1.51
C ALA A 232 22.93 -24.95 -2.08
N ALA A 233 21.91 -25.64 -1.58
CA ALA A 233 21.50 -26.94 -2.11
C ALA A 233 21.01 -26.85 -3.56
N ALA A 234 20.23 -25.80 -3.91
CA ALA A 234 19.77 -25.56 -5.27
C ALA A 234 20.94 -25.26 -6.23
N ALA A 235 21.95 -24.50 -5.77
CA ALA A 235 23.14 -24.20 -6.55
C ALA A 235 23.99 -25.47 -6.81
N SER A 236 24.17 -26.31 -5.80
CA SER A 236 24.94 -27.57 -5.93
C SER A 236 24.21 -28.62 -6.78
N GLY A 237 22.86 -28.61 -6.79
CA GLY A 237 22.06 -29.50 -7.63
C GLY A 237 22.04 -29.10 -9.11
N SER A 238 22.29 -27.82 -9.42
CA SER A 238 22.38 -27.31 -10.81
C SER A 238 23.73 -27.60 -11.47
N ASP A 239 24.73 -27.99 -10.70
CA ASP A 239 26.09 -28.32 -11.19
C ASP A 239 26.23 -29.82 -11.57
N LYS A 240 25.10 -30.51 -11.77
CA LYS A 240 25.09 -31.85 -12.37
C LYS A 240 25.51 -31.70 -13.83
N THR A 241 26.81 -31.77 -14.09
CA THR A 241 27.35 -31.95 -15.44
C THR A 241 26.79 -33.26 -15.96
N TRP A 242 25.87 -33.15 -16.93
CA TRP A 242 25.38 -34.33 -17.65
C TRP A 242 26.59 -35.00 -18.31
N SER A 243 26.78 -36.29 -18.05
CA SER A 243 27.82 -37.05 -18.74
C SER A 243 27.49 -37.08 -20.22
N LYS A 244 28.55 -37.21 -21.06
CA LYS A 244 28.38 -37.25 -22.52
C LYS A 244 27.41 -38.36 -22.96
N ASP A 245 27.31 -39.42 -22.16
CA ASP A 245 26.44 -40.58 -22.42
C ASP A 245 24.95 -40.29 -22.08
N GLU A 246 24.69 -39.46 -21.04
CA GLU A 246 23.34 -39.00 -20.69
C GLU A 246 22.79 -37.98 -21.71
N LEU A 247 23.65 -37.12 -22.26
CA LEU A 247 23.30 -36.20 -23.35
C LEU A 247 22.97 -36.93 -24.67
N MET A 248 23.62 -38.06 -24.94
CA MET A 248 23.32 -38.88 -26.12
C MET A 248 22.05 -39.73 -25.96
N ALA A 249 21.66 -40.07 -24.74
CA ALA A 249 20.42 -40.82 -24.46
C ALA A 249 19.15 -39.99 -24.54
N ALA A 250 19.22 -38.68 -24.30
CA ALA A 250 18.08 -37.73 -24.32
C ALA A 250 17.79 -37.20 -25.74
N GLY A 251 18.59 -37.50 -26.73
CA GLY A 251 18.47 -37.07 -28.15
C GLY A 251 17.90 -38.10 -29.10
N LYS A 252 17.22 -39.17 -28.59
CA LYS A 252 16.54 -40.16 -29.45
C LYS A 252 15.03 -40.11 -29.30
#